data_ef76dc401953dd98ff3d7654dc5b1091
#
_entry.id   ef76dc401953dd98ff3d7654dc5b1091
#
_cell.length_a   1.000
_cell.length_b   1.000
_cell.length_c   1.000
_cell.angle_alpha   90.00
_cell.angle_beta   90.00
_cell.angle_gamma   90.00
#
_symmetry.space_group_name_H-M   'P 1'
#
loop_
_entity.id
_entity.type
_entity.pdbx_description
1 polymer ?
#
loop_
_entity_poly.entity_id
_entity_poly.type
_entity_poly.pdbx_seq_one_letter_code
_entity_poly.pdbx_strand_id
1 'polypeptide(L)'
;FKIKRCRLCKNSKLEQIHNFGKVFVSNFVNKKDIKKGIKAPLNLVYCKKCQLLQLEHSAPQEIMYKKFYWYKSGITKTMREGLKELYQDIKKNCKIKSGDVILDIGANDGTLLKYFKKDKIITIGCEPANNLKNELKKNCHYMINDFWHTKHLGKIPNKYQKLKVISAIGMFYDLEDPSEFIKHAA
;
A
#
# COMPACT_ATOMS: atom_id res chain seq x y z
N PHE A 1 -1.66 -15.85 -9.96
CA PHE A 1 -2.77 -16.29 -10.85
C PHE A 1 -2.94 -15.34 -12.05
N LYS A 2 -3.64 -15.80 -13.08
CA LYS A 2 -4.01 -15.03 -14.27
C LYS A 2 -5.42 -14.46 -14.08
N ILE A 3 -5.61 -13.16 -14.33
CA ILE A 3 -6.94 -12.54 -14.28
C ILE A 3 -7.79 -12.97 -15.48
N LYS A 4 -9.07 -13.14 -15.26
CA LYS A 4 -10.05 -13.45 -16.32
C LYS A 4 -10.90 -12.23 -16.70
N ARG A 5 -10.88 -11.18 -15.88
CA ARG A 5 -11.66 -9.95 -16.03
C ARG A 5 -10.88 -8.74 -15.62
N CYS A 6 -11.21 -7.59 -16.16
CA CYS A 6 -10.65 -6.30 -15.76
C CYS A 6 -10.85 -6.07 -14.26
N ARG A 7 -9.78 -5.65 -13.55
CA ARG A 7 -9.85 -5.38 -12.10
C ARG A 7 -10.84 -4.28 -11.75
N LEU A 8 -10.99 -3.28 -12.63
CA LEU A 8 -11.90 -2.15 -12.39
C LEU A 8 -13.33 -2.44 -12.83
N CYS A 9 -13.58 -2.64 -14.14
CA CYS A 9 -14.95 -2.70 -14.69
C CYS A 9 -15.48 -4.12 -14.87
N LYS A 10 -14.71 -5.14 -14.49
CA LYS A 10 -15.04 -6.59 -14.56
C LYS A 10 -15.32 -7.10 -15.99
N ASN A 11 -15.04 -6.32 -17.05
CA ASN A 11 -15.15 -6.75 -18.44
C ASN A 11 -14.19 -7.90 -18.72
N SER A 12 -14.66 -8.92 -19.47
CA SER A 12 -13.85 -10.10 -19.83
C SER A 12 -13.00 -9.93 -21.09
N LYS A 13 -13.28 -8.91 -21.91
CA LYS A 13 -12.51 -8.65 -23.13
C LYS A 13 -11.28 -7.82 -22.80
N LEU A 14 -10.16 -8.51 -22.58
CA LEU A 14 -8.84 -7.93 -22.37
C LEU A 14 -7.97 -8.19 -23.59
N GLU A 15 -7.33 -7.15 -24.10
CA GLU A 15 -6.38 -7.23 -25.21
C GLU A 15 -4.96 -7.29 -24.68
N GLN A 16 -4.17 -8.27 -25.11
CA GLN A 16 -2.76 -8.32 -24.76
C GLN A 16 -1.99 -7.26 -25.54
N ILE A 17 -1.29 -6.40 -24.82
CA ILE A 17 -0.46 -5.33 -25.40
C ILE A 17 0.98 -5.79 -25.52
N HIS A 18 1.54 -6.38 -24.45
CA HIS A 18 2.93 -6.82 -24.47
C HIS A 18 3.16 -7.99 -23.52
N ASN A 19 4.14 -8.83 -23.86
CA ASN A 19 4.62 -9.94 -23.05
C ASN A 19 6.11 -9.77 -22.80
N PHE A 20 6.46 -9.43 -21.56
CA PHE A 20 7.85 -9.29 -21.11
C PHE A 20 8.50 -10.64 -20.73
N GLY A 21 7.80 -11.76 -20.93
CA GLY A 21 8.24 -13.09 -20.52
C GLY A 21 8.04 -13.37 -19.03
N LYS A 22 8.87 -14.25 -18.47
CA LYS A 22 8.87 -14.58 -17.03
C LYS A 22 9.98 -13.82 -16.33
N VAL A 23 9.62 -13.03 -15.32
CA VAL A 23 10.53 -12.25 -14.48
C VAL A 23 10.48 -12.73 -13.04
N PHE A 24 11.53 -12.47 -12.29
CA PHE A 24 11.52 -12.74 -10.85
C PHE A 24 10.51 -11.83 -10.14
N VAL A 25 9.66 -12.42 -9.31
CA VAL A 25 8.82 -11.69 -8.39
C VAL A 25 9.72 -10.98 -7.38
N SER A 26 9.45 -9.69 -7.16
CA SER A 26 10.25 -8.77 -6.36
C SER A 26 10.94 -9.41 -5.17
N ASN A 27 12.25 -9.61 -5.27
CA ASN A 27 13.11 -9.91 -4.12
C ASN A 27 14.58 -9.77 -4.52
N PHE A 28 15.39 -9.11 -3.69
CA PHE A 28 16.85 -9.11 -3.84
C PHE A 28 17.39 -10.31 -3.07
N VAL A 29 18.05 -11.20 -3.78
CA VAL A 29 18.62 -12.44 -3.20
C VAL A 29 20.12 -12.51 -3.43
N ASN A 30 20.84 -13.23 -2.56
CA ASN A 30 22.24 -13.54 -2.76
C ASN A 30 22.43 -14.47 -3.97
N LYS A 31 23.61 -14.46 -4.58
CA LYS A 31 23.96 -15.33 -5.74
C LYS A 31 23.56 -16.80 -5.53
N LYS A 32 23.80 -17.35 -4.34
CA LYS A 32 23.46 -18.74 -3.97
C LYS A 32 21.96 -19.03 -3.93
N ASP A 33 21.13 -18.00 -3.79
CA ASP A 33 19.69 -18.14 -3.62
C ASP A 33 18.88 -17.79 -4.89
N ILE A 34 19.57 -17.40 -6.01
CA ILE A 34 18.91 -17.05 -7.28
C ILE A 34 18.00 -18.18 -7.78
N LYS A 35 18.44 -19.44 -7.65
CA LYS A 35 17.66 -20.61 -8.08
C LYS A 35 16.37 -20.81 -7.26
N LYS A 36 16.27 -20.23 -6.05
CA LYS A 36 15.10 -20.30 -5.18
C LYS A 36 14.08 -19.19 -5.50
N GLY A 37 14.44 -18.24 -6.36
CA GLY A 37 13.58 -17.12 -6.74
C GLY A 37 12.34 -17.59 -7.49
N ILE A 38 11.21 -17.00 -7.14
CA ILE A 38 9.93 -17.27 -7.80
C ILE A 38 9.84 -16.40 -9.06
N LYS A 39 9.50 -17.01 -10.19
CA LYS A 39 9.23 -16.32 -11.44
C LYS A 39 7.75 -16.32 -11.76
N ALA A 40 7.25 -15.19 -12.25
CA ALA A 40 5.87 -15.05 -12.74
C ALA A 40 5.86 -14.42 -14.13
N PRO A 41 4.85 -14.69 -14.97
CA PRO A 41 4.68 -14.00 -16.25
C PRO A 41 4.43 -12.51 -16.00
N LEU A 42 5.04 -11.65 -16.81
CA LEU A 42 4.81 -10.21 -16.81
C LEU A 42 4.17 -9.81 -18.15
N ASN A 43 2.86 -9.94 -18.23
CA ASN A 43 2.07 -9.59 -19.40
C ASN A 43 1.24 -8.34 -19.14
N LEU A 44 1.23 -7.42 -20.11
CA LEU A 44 0.46 -6.19 -20.07
C LEU A 44 -0.81 -6.37 -20.91
N VAL A 45 -1.97 -6.09 -20.33
CA VAL A 45 -3.27 -6.16 -20.97
C VAL A 45 -4.07 -4.87 -20.82
N TYR A 46 -4.86 -4.57 -21.85
CA TYR A 46 -5.69 -3.38 -21.93
C TYR A 46 -7.17 -3.73 -21.96
N CYS A 47 -7.96 -3.03 -21.19
CA CYS A 47 -9.41 -3.17 -21.17
C CYS A 47 -10.04 -2.12 -22.09
N LYS A 48 -10.57 -2.52 -23.25
CA LYS A 48 -11.23 -1.60 -24.21
C LYS A 48 -12.46 -0.88 -23.64
N LYS A 49 -13.12 -1.45 -22.58
CA LYS A 49 -14.32 -0.84 -22.00
C LYS A 49 -13.99 0.38 -21.11
N CYS A 50 -13.04 0.24 -20.19
CA CYS A 50 -12.70 1.30 -19.23
C CYS A 50 -11.30 1.88 -19.43
N GLN A 51 -10.59 1.45 -20.48
CA GLN A 51 -9.26 1.92 -20.86
C GLN A 51 -8.15 1.65 -19.82
N LEU A 52 -8.39 0.76 -18.86
CA LEU A 52 -7.38 0.40 -17.88
C LEU A 52 -6.30 -0.47 -18.51
N LEU A 53 -5.05 -0.01 -18.43
CA LEU A 53 -3.85 -0.79 -18.68
C LEU A 53 -3.44 -1.49 -17.38
N GLN A 54 -3.23 -2.81 -17.41
CA GLN A 54 -3.01 -3.59 -16.20
C GLN A 54 -2.18 -4.85 -16.46
N LEU A 55 -1.55 -5.39 -15.42
CA LEU A 55 -0.89 -6.70 -15.51
C LEU A 55 -1.92 -7.83 -15.58
N GLU A 56 -1.69 -8.79 -16.48
CA GLU A 56 -2.54 -9.97 -16.65
C GLU A 56 -2.40 -10.97 -15.49
N HIS A 57 -1.26 -10.93 -14.79
CA HIS A 57 -0.96 -11.86 -13.71
C HIS A 57 -0.71 -11.11 -12.40
N SER A 58 -1.20 -11.69 -11.29
CA SER A 58 -0.86 -11.26 -9.93
C SER A 58 0.07 -12.29 -9.29
N ALA A 59 1.11 -11.81 -8.64
CA ALA A 59 1.92 -12.60 -7.72
C ALA A 59 1.28 -12.59 -6.32
N PRO A 60 1.51 -13.62 -5.48
CA PRO A 60 0.97 -13.63 -4.12
C PRO A 60 1.47 -12.46 -3.30
N GLN A 61 0.56 -11.64 -2.77
CA GLN A 61 0.88 -10.44 -1.98
C GLN A 61 1.70 -10.77 -0.73
N GLU A 62 1.46 -11.92 -0.12
CA GLU A 62 2.25 -12.43 1.02
C GLU A 62 3.75 -12.51 0.70
N ILE A 63 4.10 -12.90 -0.51
CA ILE A 63 5.51 -13.00 -0.96
C ILE A 63 6.06 -11.62 -1.30
N MET A 64 5.24 -10.78 -1.95
CA MET A 64 5.69 -9.48 -2.44
C MET A 64 5.86 -8.47 -1.31
N TYR A 65 4.97 -8.49 -0.30
CA TYR A 65 4.90 -7.40 0.67
C TYR A 65 5.03 -7.85 2.13
N LYS A 66 4.47 -9.01 2.52
CA LYS A 66 4.33 -9.34 3.95
C LYS A 66 5.59 -9.91 4.60
N LYS A 67 6.27 -10.84 3.95
CA LYS A 67 7.45 -11.51 4.54
C LYS A 67 8.60 -10.54 4.72
N PHE A 68 8.94 -9.82 3.67
CA PHE A 68 10.02 -8.84 3.65
C PHE A 68 9.80 -7.83 2.52
N TYR A 69 9.79 -6.55 2.85
CA TYR A 69 9.71 -5.48 1.86
C TYR A 69 10.96 -4.60 1.91
N TRP A 70 11.64 -4.52 0.78
CA TRP A 70 12.97 -3.88 0.71
C TRP A 70 12.92 -2.36 0.75
N TYR A 71 11.84 -1.76 0.28
CA TYR A 71 11.73 -0.31 0.23
C TYR A 71 11.36 0.27 1.59
N LYS A 72 12.05 1.36 1.96
CA LYS A 72 11.74 2.17 3.14
C LYS A 72 11.61 3.63 2.75
N SER A 73 10.48 4.26 3.05
CA SER A 73 10.16 5.65 2.71
C SER A 73 11.12 6.65 3.37
N GLY A 74 11.59 6.35 4.56
CA GLY A 74 12.48 7.24 5.32
C GLY A 74 13.94 7.24 4.87
N ILE A 75 14.37 6.41 3.91
CA ILE A 75 15.80 6.30 3.55
C ILE A 75 16.27 7.52 2.74
N THR A 76 15.56 7.91 1.68
CA THR A 76 16.00 8.98 0.80
C THR A 76 15.54 10.36 1.28
N LYS A 77 16.38 11.38 1.06
CA LYS A 77 16.02 12.77 1.38
C LYS A 77 14.80 13.22 0.59
N THR A 78 14.79 12.98 -0.72
CA THR A 78 13.68 13.35 -1.62
C THR A 78 12.35 12.79 -1.14
N MET A 79 12.29 11.50 -0.74
CA MET A 79 11.04 10.92 -0.25
C MET A 79 10.61 11.54 1.08
N ARG A 80 11.53 11.78 2.00
CA ARG A 80 11.20 12.45 3.27
C ARG A 80 10.65 13.87 3.04
N GLU A 81 11.24 14.62 2.11
CA GLU A 81 10.78 15.98 1.77
C GLU A 81 9.40 15.92 1.10
N GLY A 82 9.17 15.06 0.11
CA GLY A 82 7.86 14.89 -0.52
C GLY A 82 6.77 14.47 0.46
N LEU A 83 7.07 13.54 1.39
CA LEU A 83 6.11 13.16 2.44
C LEU A 83 5.86 14.29 3.45
N LYS A 84 6.85 15.17 3.70
CA LYS A 84 6.67 16.37 4.52
C LYS A 84 5.77 17.41 3.84
N GLU A 85 5.95 17.61 2.55
CA GLU A 85 5.08 18.48 1.73
C GLU A 85 3.64 17.94 1.73
N LEU A 86 3.47 16.64 1.47
CA LEU A 86 2.16 15.99 1.53
C LEU A 86 1.49 16.13 2.91
N TYR A 87 2.25 15.96 4.00
CA TYR A 87 1.74 16.22 5.34
C TYR A 87 1.20 17.66 5.48
N GLN A 88 1.94 18.67 4.97
CA GLN A 88 1.54 20.08 5.03
C GLN A 88 0.25 20.32 4.22
N ASP A 89 0.15 19.75 3.02
CA ASP A 89 -1.01 19.85 2.16
C ASP A 89 -2.25 19.19 2.76
N ILE A 90 -2.13 17.99 3.30
CA ILE A 90 -3.22 17.30 4.00
C ILE A 90 -3.68 18.16 5.20
N LYS A 91 -2.75 18.65 5.99
CA LYS A 91 -3.05 19.44 7.18
C LYS A 91 -3.83 20.72 6.83
N LYS A 92 -3.41 21.41 5.78
CA LYS A 92 -4.04 22.63 5.28
C LYS A 92 -5.42 22.35 4.67
N ASN A 93 -5.49 21.43 3.72
CA ASN A 93 -6.71 21.20 2.92
C ASN A 93 -7.81 20.47 3.69
N CYS A 94 -7.44 19.54 4.59
CA CYS A 94 -8.38 18.80 5.43
C CYS A 94 -8.66 19.48 6.78
N LYS A 95 -8.06 20.66 7.05
CA LYS A 95 -8.21 21.41 8.31
C LYS A 95 -8.00 20.54 9.54
N ILE A 96 -6.90 19.78 9.54
CA ILE A 96 -6.55 18.83 10.60
C ILE A 96 -6.23 19.57 11.90
N LYS A 97 -6.77 19.08 13.01
CA LYS A 97 -6.59 19.63 14.36
C LYS A 97 -6.01 18.58 15.31
N SER A 98 -5.46 19.04 16.43
CA SER A 98 -5.03 18.14 17.53
C SER A 98 -6.22 17.26 17.97
N GLY A 99 -5.95 15.96 18.12
CA GLY A 99 -6.96 14.96 18.47
C GLY A 99 -7.66 14.31 17.26
N ASP A 100 -7.57 14.88 16.06
CA ASP A 100 -8.05 14.22 14.85
C ASP A 100 -7.29 12.91 14.61
N VAL A 101 -7.94 11.98 13.90
CA VAL A 101 -7.40 10.64 13.63
C VAL A 101 -7.10 10.47 12.15
N ILE A 102 -5.89 10.01 11.84
CA ILE A 102 -5.45 9.71 10.47
C ILE A 102 -5.06 8.25 10.36
N LEU A 103 -5.51 7.60 9.31
CA LEU A 103 -5.07 6.27 8.89
C LEU A 103 -4.21 6.38 7.62
N ASP A 104 -3.03 5.76 7.64
CA ASP A 104 -2.19 5.56 6.46
C ASP A 104 -2.14 4.08 6.11
N ILE A 105 -2.60 3.72 4.91
CA ILE A 105 -2.65 2.35 4.40
C ILE A 105 -1.45 2.14 3.47
N GLY A 106 -0.66 1.10 3.74
CA GLY A 106 0.67 0.94 3.16
C GLY A 106 1.66 1.92 3.81
N ALA A 107 1.54 2.10 5.12
CA ALA A 107 2.27 3.13 5.88
C ALA A 107 3.79 2.96 5.88
N ASN A 108 4.31 1.84 5.38
CA ASN A 108 5.73 1.52 5.30
C ASN A 108 6.42 1.68 6.66
N ASP A 109 7.49 2.43 6.77
CA ASP A 109 8.19 2.71 8.04
C ASP A 109 7.53 3.80 8.90
N GLY A 110 6.40 4.35 8.48
CA GLY A 110 5.64 5.39 9.17
C GLY A 110 6.23 6.80 9.05
N THR A 111 7.09 7.05 8.08
CA THR A 111 7.72 8.38 7.88
C THR A 111 6.68 9.49 7.74
N LEU A 112 5.59 9.29 7.01
CA LEU A 112 4.48 10.27 6.93
C LEU A 112 3.81 10.46 8.28
N LEU A 113 3.46 9.37 8.95
CA LEU A 113 2.74 9.41 10.24
C LEU A 113 3.54 10.09 11.35
N LYS A 114 4.87 10.01 11.30
CA LYS A 114 5.77 10.69 12.23
C LYS A 114 5.58 12.21 12.25
N TYR A 115 5.26 12.83 11.10
CA TYR A 115 4.99 14.28 11.05
C TYR A 115 3.69 14.62 11.78
N PHE A 116 2.61 13.87 11.52
CA PHE A 116 1.33 14.06 12.20
C PHE A 116 1.40 13.79 13.71
N LYS A 117 2.16 12.76 14.11
CA LYS A 117 2.33 12.40 15.53
C LYS A 117 2.94 13.53 16.34
N LYS A 118 3.87 14.30 15.76
CA LYS A 118 4.49 15.47 16.40
C LYS A 118 3.48 16.58 16.71
N ASP A 119 2.42 16.69 15.92
CA ASP A 119 1.37 17.71 16.08
C ASP A 119 0.20 17.24 16.97
N LYS A 120 0.40 16.18 17.76
CA LYS A 120 -0.63 15.59 18.64
C LYS A 120 -1.86 15.09 17.88
N ILE A 121 -1.69 14.70 16.63
CA ILE A 121 -2.69 14.04 15.79
C ILE A 121 -2.58 12.53 16.03
N ILE A 122 -3.71 11.86 16.22
CA ILE A 122 -3.74 10.42 16.43
C ILE A 122 -3.48 9.72 15.09
N THR A 123 -2.49 8.86 15.06
CA THR A 123 -2.05 8.19 13.83
C THR A 123 -2.20 6.69 13.92
N ILE A 124 -2.78 6.11 12.86
CA ILE A 124 -2.93 4.67 12.68
C ILE A 124 -2.15 4.30 11.43
N GLY A 125 -1.21 3.38 11.53
CA GLY A 125 -0.45 2.84 10.40
C GLY A 125 -0.89 1.41 10.09
N CYS A 126 -1.28 1.14 8.84
CA CYS A 126 -1.57 -0.19 8.35
C CYS A 126 -0.49 -0.61 7.36
N GLU A 127 0.28 -1.66 7.69
CA GLU A 127 1.41 -2.12 6.88
C GLU A 127 1.60 -3.63 7.06
N PRO A 128 1.53 -4.43 5.98
CA PRO A 128 1.71 -5.87 6.08
C PRO A 128 3.17 -6.31 6.32
N ALA A 129 4.17 -5.51 5.92
CA ALA A 129 5.58 -5.90 5.94
C ALA A 129 6.12 -6.14 7.35
N ASN A 130 6.47 -7.38 7.65
CA ASN A 130 6.94 -7.78 8.98
C ASN A 130 8.26 -7.10 9.39
N ASN A 131 9.15 -6.85 8.43
CA ASN A 131 10.43 -6.21 8.70
C ASN A 131 10.33 -4.71 8.99
N LEU A 132 9.20 -4.06 8.67
CA LEU A 132 8.96 -2.63 8.93
C LEU A 132 8.21 -2.37 10.25
N LYS A 133 7.72 -3.44 10.88
CA LYS A 133 6.88 -3.39 12.09
C LYS A 133 7.45 -2.52 13.20
N ASN A 134 8.74 -2.65 13.48
CA ASN A 134 9.37 -1.96 14.61
C ASN A 134 9.52 -0.45 14.36
N GLU A 135 9.85 -0.07 13.12
CA GLU A 135 9.94 1.34 12.72
C GLU A 135 8.55 1.99 12.71
N LEU A 136 7.56 1.34 12.09
CA LEU A 136 6.20 1.84 12.06
C LEU A 136 5.63 2.04 13.47
N LYS A 137 5.81 1.07 14.37
CA LYS A 137 5.36 1.17 15.76
C LYS A 137 5.93 2.40 16.50
N LYS A 138 7.17 2.79 16.21
CA LYS A 138 7.77 4.01 16.79
C LYS A 138 7.14 5.29 16.21
N ASN A 139 6.72 5.26 14.96
CA ASN A 139 6.27 6.42 14.19
C ASN A 139 4.76 6.65 14.20
N CYS A 140 3.94 5.72 14.71
CA CYS A 140 2.49 5.88 14.86
C CYS A 140 2.03 5.65 16.30
N HIS A 141 0.75 5.92 16.61
CA HIS A 141 0.13 5.60 17.88
C HIS A 141 -0.44 4.19 17.89
N TYR A 142 -1.10 3.80 16.80
CA TYR A 142 -1.69 2.48 16.61
C TYR A 142 -1.20 1.86 15.32
N MET A 143 -0.95 0.55 15.35
CA MET A 143 -0.44 -0.18 14.21
C MET A 143 -1.31 -1.40 13.90
N ILE A 144 -1.61 -1.59 12.63
CA ILE A 144 -2.21 -2.78 12.04
C ILE A 144 -1.13 -3.44 11.18
N ASN A 145 -0.56 -4.57 11.62
CA ASN A 145 0.46 -5.27 10.85
C ASN A 145 -0.21 -6.35 10.00
N ASP A 146 -0.97 -5.91 9.02
CA ASP A 146 -1.65 -6.75 8.04
C ASP A 146 -2.05 -5.94 6.80
N PHE A 147 -2.57 -6.62 5.77
CA PHE A 147 -3.25 -5.96 4.66
C PHE A 147 -4.51 -5.26 5.17
N TRP A 148 -4.85 -4.14 4.52
CA TRP A 148 -6.00 -3.34 4.95
C TRP A 148 -7.33 -4.09 4.80
N HIS A 149 -8.12 -4.02 5.86
CA HIS A 149 -9.52 -4.42 5.89
C HIS A 149 -10.20 -3.72 7.08
N THR A 150 -11.42 -3.22 6.90
CA THR A 150 -12.18 -2.49 7.95
C THR A 150 -12.31 -3.24 9.27
N LYS A 151 -12.39 -4.58 9.24
CA LYS A 151 -12.42 -5.41 10.47
C LYS A 151 -11.25 -5.14 11.42
N HIS A 152 -10.13 -4.64 10.89
CA HIS A 152 -8.95 -4.35 11.70
C HIS A 152 -9.12 -3.09 12.56
N LEU A 153 -10.07 -2.21 12.24
CA LEU A 153 -10.42 -1.07 13.10
C LEU A 153 -10.93 -1.52 14.47
N GLY A 154 -11.54 -2.70 14.57
CA GLY A 154 -11.94 -3.29 15.87
C GLY A 154 -10.78 -3.49 16.86
N LYS A 155 -9.52 -3.46 16.40
CA LYS A 155 -8.32 -3.49 17.24
C LYS A 155 -7.92 -2.11 17.79
N ILE A 156 -8.54 -1.05 17.29
CA ILE A 156 -8.29 0.34 17.67
C ILE A 156 -9.37 0.78 18.66
N PRO A 157 -9.06 1.51 19.74
CA PRO A 157 -10.06 1.98 20.68
C PRO A 157 -11.19 2.75 19.96
N ASN A 158 -12.45 2.50 20.33
CA ASN A 158 -13.66 3.04 19.66
C ASN A 158 -13.59 4.56 19.45
N LYS A 159 -13.07 5.31 20.42
CA LYS A 159 -12.93 6.77 20.33
C LYS A 159 -12.01 7.25 19.18
N TYR A 160 -11.20 6.37 18.60
CA TYR A 160 -10.28 6.67 17.51
C TYR A 160 -10.65 5.98 16.18
N GLN A 161 -11.82 5.36 16.09
CA GLN A 161 -12.29 4.72 14.86
C GLN A 161 -12.95 5.71 13.88
N LYS A 162 -13.29 6.92 14.33
CA LYS A 162 -13.76 7.99 13.44
C LYS A 162 -12.56 8.68 12.78
N LEU A 163 -12.28 8.30 11.55
CA LEU A 163 -11.13 8.79 10.80
C LEU A 163 -11.44 10.14 10.15
N LYS A 164 -10.50 11.08 10.25
CA LYS A 164 -10.58 12.39 9.56
C LYS A 164 -9.99 12.30 8.16
N VAL A 165 -8.92 11.52 8.00
CA VAL A 165 -8.23 11.30 6.71
C VAL A 165 -7.79 9.86 6.62
N ILE A 166 -7.91 9.30 5.42
CA ILE A 166 -7.28 8.05 5.03
C ILE A 166 -6.31 8.36 3.88
N SER A 167 -5.05 7.96 4.01
CA SER A 167 -4.06 8.01 2.94
C SER A 167 -3.68 6.61 2.47
N ALA A 168 -3.35 6.48 1.18
CA ALA A 168 -2.89 5.24 0.56
C ALA A 168 -1.88 5.61 -0.54
N ILE A 169 -0.60 5.74 -0.17
CA ILE A 169 0.42 6.36 -1.00
C ILE A 169 1.32 5.30 -1.60
N GLY A 170 1.42 5.31 -2.95
CA GLY A 170 2.33 4.42 -3.67
C GLY A 170 1.96 2.94 -3.58
N MET A 171 0.68 2.60 -3.29
CA MET A 171 0.23 1.20 -3.18
C MET A 171 -1.10 0.90 -3.90
N PHE A 172 -1.90 1.91 -4.21
CA PHE A 172 -3.25 1.72 -4.78
C PHE A 172 -3.22 1.02 -6.15
N TYR A 173 -2.20 1.27 -6.95
CA TYR A 173 -2.02 0.65 -8.27
C TYR A 173 -1.64 -0.86 -8.21
N ASP A 174 -1.23 -1.35 -7.05
CA ASP A 174 -0.85 -2.76 -6.84
C ASP A 174 -2.03 -3.63 -6.39
N LEU A 175 -3.22 -3.04 -6.23
CA LEU A 175 -4.39 -3.74 -5.70
C LEU A 175 -4.98 -4.73 -6.71
N GLU A 176 -5.36 -5.91 -6.22
CA GLU A 176 -6.06 -6.91 -7.02
C GLU A 176 -7.53 -6.53 -7.25
N ASP A 177 -8.20 -5.98 -6.24
CA ASP A 177 -9.55 -5.41 -6.34
C ASP A 177 -9.60 -4.00 -5.75
N PRO A 178 -9.35 -2.96 -6.58
CA PRO A 178 -9.39 -1.57 -6.12
C PRO A 178 -10.82 -1.14 -5.68
N SER A 179 -11.86 -1.76 -6.22
CA SER A 179 -13.24 -1.45 -5.84
C SER A 179 -13.57 -1.94 -4.43
N GLU A 180 -13.11 -3.14 -4.07
CA GLU A 180 -13.24 -3.67 -2.71
C GLU A 180 -12.43 -2.83 -1.72
N PHE A 181 -11.20 -2.46 -2.09
CA PHE A 181 -10.39 -1.59 -1.26
C PHE A 181 -11.10 -0.26 -0.93
N ILE A 182 -11.68 0.40 -1.94
CA ILE A 182 -12.41 1.66 -1.72
C ILE A 182 -13.61 1.45 -0.79
N LYS A 183 -14.39 0.37 -0.96
CA LYS A 183 -15.51 0.03 -0.06
C LYS A 183 -15.06 -0.13 1.40
N HIS A 184 -13.85 -0.65 1.61
CA HIS A 184 -13.28 -0.78 2.95
C HIS A 184 -12.62 0.50 3.47
N ALA A 185 -12.39 1.50 2.62
CA ALA A 185 -11.83 2.79 3.00
C ALA A 185 -12.90 3.89 3.18
N ALA A 186 -14.08 3.71 2.59
CA ALA A 186 -15.22 4.62 2.70
C ALA A 186 -16.09 4.30 3.91
#